data_6b0c4b716a78865a9d8d2ced79f2c458
#
_entry.id   6b0c4b716a78865a9d8d2ced79f2c458
#
_cell.length_a   1.000
_cell.length_b   1.000
_cell.length_c   1.000
_cell.angle_alpha   90.00
_cell.angle_beta   90.00
_cell.angle_gamma   90.00
#
_symmetry.space_group_name_H-M   'P 1'
#
loop_
_entity.id
_entity.type
_entity.pdbx_description
1 polymer ?
#
loop_
_entity_poly.entity_id
_entity_poly.type
_entity_poly.pdbx_seq_one_letter_code
_entity_poly.pdbx_strand_id
1 'polypeptide(L)'
;MDVPESAYYGAQTARAISNFPISGEPMPFSFIQALALIKKHAAKANGSLKNISPQIAEGIIHAANEVLEGKWRDQFPVDVFQTGSGTSTNMNMNEVLAHRACEILSGSKSSKSVHANDHVNYGQSSNDVIPTALHISASIALKQDLLPALRRLHAELVKKADKYFPVIKIGRTHYQD
;
A
#
# COMPACT_ATOMS: atom_id res chain seq x y z
N MET A 1 -19.31 -2.78 17.70
CA MET A 1 -18.61 -3.84 16.96
C MET A 1 -17.31 -4.10 17.69
N ASP A 2 -17.06 -5.33 18.01
CA ASP A 2 -15.87 -5.66 18.81
C ASP A 2 -14.63 -5.64 17.90
N VAL A 3 -13.61 -4.91 18.35
CA VAL A 3 -12.29 -4.84 17.70
C VAL A 3 -11.29 -5.49 18.65
N PRO A 4 -10.41 -6.39 18.16
CA PRO A 4 -9.39 -7.00 19.01
C PRO A 4 -8.55 -5.94 19.71
N GLU A 5 -8.24 -6.15 20.98
CA GLU A 5 -7.45 -5.18 21.76
C GLU A 5 -6.05 -4.96 21.17
N SER A 6 -5.48 -5.96 20.54
CA SER A 6 -4.18 -5.86 19.85
C SER A 6 -4.23 -5.08 18.53
N ALA A 7 -5.41 -4.91 17.92
CA ALA A 7 -5.54 -4.27 16.61
C ALA A 7 -5.28 -2.76 16.66
N TYR A 8 -4.63 -2.26 15.60
CA TYR A 8 -4.55 -0.84 15.26
C TYR A 8 -5.66 -0.39 14.33
N TYR A 9 -6.31 -1.32 13.61
CA TYR A 9 -7.52 -0.96 12.88
C TYR A 9 -8.71 -0.74 13.82
N GLY A 10 -9.73 -0.05 13.34
CA GLY A 10 -10.88 0.33 14.16
C GLY A 10 -12.20 -0.31 13.67
N ALA A 11 -13.30 0.28 14.11
CA ALA A 11 -14.64 -0.24 13.88
C ALA A 11 -15.06 -0.25 12.39
N GLN A 12 -14.57 0.67 11.57
CA GLN A 12 -14.88 0.69 10.14
C GLN A 12 -14.24 -0.49 9.42
N THR A 13 -12.97 -0.78 9.74
CA THR A 13 -12.27 -1.96 9.22
C THR A 13 -12.92 -3.26 9.70
N ALA A 14 -13.23 -3.37 10.99
CA ALA A 14 -13.92 -4.55 11.52
C ALA A 14 -15.26 -4.79 10.83
N ARG A 15 -16.02 -3.74 10.53
CA ARG A 15 -17.25 -3.83 9.75
C ARG A 15 -17.00 -4.29 8.32
N ALA A 16 -15.97 -3.80 7.67
CA ALA A 16 -15.61 -4.21 6.31
C ALA A 16 -15.23 -5.70 6.25
N ILE A 17 -14.46 -6.19 7.20
CA ILE A 17 -14.12 -7.62 7.33
C ILE A 17 -15.38 -8.47 7.47
N SER A 18 -16.31 -8.04 8.32
CA SER A 18 -17.58 -8.75 8.54
C SER A 18 -18.50 -8.74 7.31
N ASN A 19 -18.51 -7.65 6.55
CA ASN A 19 -19.39 -7.48 5.38
C ASN A 19 -18.86 -8.18 4.12
N PHE A 20 -17.56 -8.36 3.99
CA PHE A 20 -16.91 -8.87 2.78
C PHE A 20 -15.98 -10.07 3.04
N PRO A 21 -16.47 -11.18 3.65
CA PRO A 21 -15.69 -12.39 3.84
C PRO A 21 -15.72 -13.24 2.55
N ILE A 22 -15.05 -12.79 1.48
CA ILE A 22 -15.22 -13.36 0.14
C ILE A 22 -14.07 -14.27 -0.23
N SER A 23 -12.85 -13.75 -0.34
CA SER A 23 -11.67 -14.55 -0.76
C SER A 23 -10.71 -14.86 0.38
N GLY A 24 -10.70 -14.05 1.42
CA GLY A 24 -9.69 -14.08 2.47
C GLY A 24 -8.33 -13.51 2.02
N GLU A 25 -8.25 -12.94 0.81
CA GLU A 25 -7.04 -12.31 0.30
C GLU A 25 -7.05 -10.80 0.59
N PRO A 26 -6.09 -10.28 1.38
CA PRO A 26 -5.97 -8.85 1.60
C PRO A 26 -5.35 -8.15 0.39
N MET A 27 -5.45 -6.83 0.37
CA MET A 27 -4.75 -6.01 -0.64
C MET A 27 -3.23 -6.31 -0.65
N PRO A 28 -2.60 -6.38 -1.84
CA PRO A 28 -1.15 -6.53 -1.95
C PRO A 28 -0.41 -5.50 -1.10
N PHE A 29 0.60 -5.93 -0.34
CA PHE A 29 1.27 -5.04 0.59
C PHE A 29 1.98 -3.86 -0.08
N SER A 30 2.43 -4.01 -1.33
CA SER A 30 2.94 -2.91 -2.16
C SER A 30 1.91 -1.81 -2.39
N PHE A 31 0.61 -2.16 -2.50
CA PHE A 31 -0.48 -1.19 -2.56
C PHE A 31 -0.67 -0.49 -1.21
N ILE A 32 -0.62 -1.24 -0.10
CA ILE A 32 -0.69 -0.67 1.26
C ILE A 32 0.46 0.31 1.51
N GLN A 33 1.69 -0.03 1.07
CA GLN A 33 2.84 0.88 1.16
C GLN A 33 2.65 2.15 0.32
N ALA A 34 2.11 2.02 -0.90
CA ALA A 34 1.80 3.19 -1.73
C ALA A 34 0.76 4.10 -1.07
N LEU A 35 -0.25 3.51 -0.43
CA LEU A 35 -1.26 4.24 0.33
C LEU A 35 -0.64 4.96 1.55
N ALA A 36 0.23 4.28 2.30
CA ALA A 36 0.98 4.89 3.41
C ALA A 36 1.86 6.05 2.93
N LEU A 37 2.48 5.94 1.75
CA LEU A 37 3.27 7.00 1.15
C LEU A 37 2.42 8.25 0.86
N ILE A 38 1.20 8.07 0.32
CA ILE A 38 0.25 9.17 0.12
C ILE A 38 -0.10 9.84 1.44
N LYS A 39 -0.47 9.05 2.47
CA LYS A 39 -0.84 9.58 3.79
C LYS A 39 0.31 10.35 4.44
N LYS A 40 1.53 9.84 4.34
CA LYS A 40 2.74 10.52 4.81
C LYS A 40 2.89 11.91 4.19
N HIS A 41 2.78 12.00 2.87
CA HIS A 41 2.95 13.27 2.17
C HIS A 41 1.75 14.21 2.34
N ALA A 42 0.54 13.69 2.45
CA ALA A 42 -0.64 14.48 2.80
C ALA A 42 -0.52 15.09 4.21
N ALA A 43 -0.09 14.30 5.20
CA ALA A 43 0.16 14.81 6.55
C ALA A 43 1.23 15.90 6.56
N LYS A 44 2.34 15.72 5.82
CA LYS A 44 3.39 16.73 5.67
C LYS A 44 2.86 18.02 5.07
N ALA A 45 2.09 17.95 3.99
CA ALA A 45 1.49 19.11 3.34
C ALA A 45 0.50 19.83 4.27
N ASN A 46 -0.42 19.07 4.91
CA ASN A 46 -1.40 19.63 5.82
C ASN A 46 -0.76 20.28 7.07
N GLY A 47 0.31 19.70 7.59
CA GLY A 47 1.10 20.32 8.67
C GLY A 47 1.74 21.63 8.23
N SER A 48 2.33 21.68 7.02
CA SER A 48 2.93 22.91 6.45
C SER A 48 1.90 24.00 6.20
N LEU A 49 0.69 23.63 5.78
CA LEU A 49 -0.44 24.54 5.56
C LEU A 49 -1.18 24.92 6.85
N LYS A 50 -0.76 24.37 8.00
CA LYS A 50 -1.40 24.56 9.32
C LYS A 50 -2.86 24.06 9.39
N ASN A 51 -3.25 23.15 8.53
CA ASN A 51 -4.55 22.47 8.57
C ASN A 51 -4.64 21.48 9.72
N ILE A 52 -3.52 20.86 10.08
CA ILE A 52 -3.34 20.02 11.28
C ILE A 52 -2.13 20.51 12.07
N SER A 53 -2.07 20.21 13.36
CA SER A 53 -0.92 20.64 14.18
C SER A 53 0.37 19.92 13.72
N PRO A 54 1.54 20.56 13.84
CA PRO A 54 2.81 19.92 13.50
C PRO A 54 3.05 18.61 14.24
N GLN A 55 2.66 18.52 15.50
CA GLN A 55 2.78 17.28 16.31
C GLN A 55 1.94 16.14 15.75
N ILE A 56 0.69 16.41 15.37
CA ILE A 56 -0.18 15.42 14.74
C ILE A 56 0.41 14.99 13.39
N ALA A 57 0.88 15.92 12.56
CA ALA A 57 1.50 15.61 11.29
C ALA A 57 2.71 14.69 11.46
N GLU A 58 3.60 14.97 12.42
CA GLU A 58 4.75 14.12 12.71
C GLU A 58 4.35 12.74 13.22
N GLY A 59 3.36 12.63 14.11
CA GLY A 59 2.83 11.34 14.56
C GLY A 59 2.34 10.47 13.41
N ILE A 60 1.58 11.05 12.47
CA ILE A 60 1.08 10.35 11.27
C ILE A 60 2.26 9.95 10.36
N ILE A 61 3.24 10.84 10.15
CA ILE A 61 4.43 10.55 9.33
C ILE A 61 5.22 9.39 9.93
N HIS A 62 5.43 9.37 11.25
CA HIS A 62 6.11 8.27 11.93
C HIS A 62 5.36 6.94 11.77
N ALA A 63 4.05 6.93 12.01
CA ALA A 63 3.22 5.74 11.82
C ALA A 63 3.27 5.23 10.37
N ALA A 64 3.20 6.15 9.38
CA ALA A 64 3.30 5.78 7.97
C ALA A 64 4.68 5.21 7.60
N ASN A 65 5.77 5.72 8.17
CA ASN A 65 7.12 5.18 7.96
C ASN A 65 7.23 3.72 8.47
N GLU A 66 6.64 3.40 9.61
CA GLU A 66 6.60 2.02 10.11
C GLU A 66 5.91 1.06 9.13
N VAL A 67 4.82 1.49 8.49
CA VAL A 67 4.15 0.69 7.45
C VAL A 67 5.05 0.56 6.21
N LEU A 68 5.73 1.63 5.79
CA LEU A 68 6.67 1.59 4.66
C LEU A 68 7.86 0.65 4.92
N GLU A 69 8.32 0.54 6.17
CA GLU A 69 9.35 -0.42 6.61
C GLU A 69 8.86 -1.88 6.66
N GLY A 70 7.59 -2.12 6.40
CA GLY A 70 7.01 -3.46 6.37
C GLY A 70 6.44 -3.94 7.69
N LYS A 71 6.32 -3.07 8.70
CA LYS A 71 5.63 -3.37 9.97
C LYS A 71 4.11 -3.39 9.78
N TRP A 72 3.41 -3.97 10.73
CA TRP A 72 1.94 -3.93 10.84
C TRP A 72 1.19 -4.56 9.66
N ARG A 73 1.78 -5.53 8.96
CA ARG A 73 1.15 -6.19 7.79
C ARG A 73 -0.19 -6.84 8.12
N ASP A 74 -0.30 -7.42 9.29
CA ASP A 74 -1.50 -8.06 9.85
C ASP A 74 -2.64 -7.07 10.16
N GLN A 75 -2.35 -5.78 10.16
CA GLN A 75 -3.34 -4.73 10.44
C GLN A 75 -4.13 -4.29 9.20
N PHE A 76 -3.89 -4.92 8.05
CA PHE A 76 -4.58 -4.63 6.78
C PHE A 76 -5.34 -5.85 6.23
N PRO A 77 -6.33 -6.37 6.98
CA PRO A 77 -6.99 -7.63 6.66
C PRO A 77 -8.21 -7.49 5.73
N VAL A 78 -8.49 -6.31 5.19
CA VAL A 78 -9.66 -6.08 4.33
C VAL A 78 -9.50 -6.83 3.02
N ASP A 79 -10.52 -7.65 2.66
CA ASP A 79 -10.56 -8.44 1.44
C ASP A 79 -10.46 -7.58 0.17
N VAL A 80 -9.77 -8.10 -0.86
CA VAL A 80 -9.65 -7.41 -2.17
C VAL A 80 -11.02 -7.18 -2.83
N PHE A 81 -12.00 -8.06 -2.60
CA PHE A 81 -13.38 -7.95 -3.08
C PHE A 81 -14.27 -7.15 -2.12
N GLN A 82 -13.79 -6.02 -1.68
CA GLN A 82 -14.50 -5.04 -0.86
C GLN A 82 -15.41 -4.13 -1.70
N THR A 83 -15.83 -3.00 -1.15
CA THR A 83 -16.54 -1.95 -1.92
C THR A 83 -15.76 -1.56 -3.16
N GLY A 84 -16.44 -1.40 -4.32
CA GLY A 84 -15.78 -1.16 -5.61
C GLY A 84 -14.88 0.08 -5.68
N SER A 85 -15.12 1.08 -4.82
CA SER A 85 -14.28 2.28 -4.70
C SER A 85 -13.01 2.08 -3.86
N GLY A 86 -12.83 0.91 -3.23
CA GLY A 86 -11.69 0.63 -2.32
C GLY A 86 -11.70 1.45 -1.03
N THR A 87 -12.81 2.08 -0.69
CA THR A 87 -12.91 2.97 0.47
C THR A 87 -12.64 2.26 1.79
N SER A 88 -12.94 0.96 1.89
CA SER A 88 -12.67 0.16 3.09
C SER A 88 -11.17 0.07 3.38
N THR A 89 -10.34 -0.10 2.37
CA THR A 89 -8.86 -0.08 2.53
C THR A 89 -8.35 1.30 2.87
N ASN A 90 -8.91 2.38 2.29
CA ASN A 90 -8.54 3.74 2.68
C ASN A 90 -8.86 4.00 4.16
N MET A 91 -10.05 3.60 4.62
CA MET A 91 -10.43 3.73 6.03
C MET A 91 -9.58 2.86 6.95
N ASN A 92 -9.25 1.64 6.54
CA ASN A 92 -8.33 0.77 7.27
C ASN A 92 -6.96 1.46 7.49
N MET A 93 -6.37 2.02 6.45
CA MET A 93 -5.14 2.79 6.56
C MET A 93 -5.29 3.99 7.51
N ASN A 94 -6.39 4.75 7.38
CA ASN A 94 -6.64 5.90 8.23
C ASN A 94 -6.74 5.52 9.72
N GLU A 95 -7.43 4.41 10.04
CA GLU A 95 -7.59 3.93 11.41
C GLU A 95 -6.27 3.43 11.99
N VAL A 96 -5.51 2.63 11.24
CA VAL A 96 -4.20 2.10 11.66
C VAL A 96 -3.24 3.26 11.96
N LEU A 97 -3.11 4.22 11.03
CA LEU A 97 -2.22 5.35 11.23
C LEU A 97 -2.66 6.27 12.38
N ALA A 98 -3.98 6.47 12.55
CA ALA A 98 -4.50 7.29 13.65
C ALA A 98 -4.19 6.66 15.02
N HIS A 99 -4.50 5.38 15.20
CA HIS A 99 -4.25 4.68 16.48
C HIS A 99 -2.75 4.57 16.76
N ARG A 100 -1.94 4.28 15.76
CA ARG A 100 -0.49 4.23 15.95
C ARG A 100 0.11 5.60 16.26
N ALA A 101 -0.35 6.66 15.60
CA ALA A 101 0.06 8.02 15.90
C ALA A 101 -0.38 8.46 17.31
N CYS A 102 -1.58 8.08 17.76
CA CYS A 102 -2.02 8.26 19.13
C CYS A 102 -1.04 7.65 20.13
N GLU A 103 -0.65 6.40 19.89
CA GLU A 103 0.28 5.68 20.78
C GLU A 103 1.67 6.34 20.79
N ILE A 104 2.19 6.75 19.63
CA ILE A 104 3.47 7.45 19.52
C ILE A 104 3.46 8.78 20.31
N LEU A 105 2.36 9.53 20.23
CA LEU A 105 2.28 10.87 20.82
C LEU A 105 1.93 10.86 22.32
N SER A 106 1.15 9.88 22.79
CA SER A 106 0.60 9.88 24.14
C SER A 106 0.84 8.60 24.94
N GLY A 107 1.52 7.61 24.36
CA GLY A 107 1.71 6.29 24.97
C GLY A 107 0.46 5.40 24.98
N SER A 108 -0.67 5.85 24.39
CA SER A 108 -1.91 5.08 24.35
C SER A 108 -2.62 5.22 23.01
N LYS A 109 -2.90 4.09 22.35
CA LYS A 109 -3.66 4.07 21.10
C LYS A 109 -5.12 4.56 21.25
N SER A 110 -5.64 4.57 22.47
CA SER A 110 -7.01 4.98 22.80
C SER A 110 -7.15 6.49 23.11
N SER A 111 -6.06 7.26 23.02
CA SER A 111 -6.03 8.67 23.47
C SER A 111 -6.91 9.62 22.67
N LYS A 112 -7.37 9.24 21.46
CA LYS A 112 -8.15 10.07 20.53
C LYS A 112 -7.47 11.40 20.14
N SER A 113 -6.16 11.54 20.38
CA SER A 113 -5.39 12.74 20.01
C SER A 113 -5.24 12.89 18.49
N VAL A 114 -5.29 11.77 17.74
CA VAL A 114 -5.29 11.74 16.29
C VAL A 114 -6.55 11.04 15.80
N HIS A 115 -7.29 11.69 14.90
CA HIS A 115 -8.54 11.16 14.35
C HIS A 115 -8.35 10.71 12.90
N ALA A 116 -8.91 9.52 12.57
CA ALA A 116 -8.74 8.89 11.26
C ALA A 116 -9.24 9.77 10.09
N ASN A 117 -10.43 10.38 10.24
CA ASN A 117 -11.01 11.23 9.21
C ASN A 117 -10.49 12.67 9.25
N ASP A 118 -10.47 13.29 10.44
CA ASP A 118 -10.24 14.72 10.55
C ASP A 118 -8.75 15.09 10.45
N HIS A 119 -7.84 14.12 10.71
CA HIS A 119 -6.41 14.35 10.64
C HIS A 119 -5.73 13.52 9.53
N VAL A 120 -5.85 12.17 9.57
CA VAL A 120 -5.16 11.31 8.59
C VAL A 120 -5.73 11.46 7.19
N ASN A 121 -7.06 11.59 7.08
CA ASN A 121 -7.74 11.73 5.80
C ASN A 121 -8.08 13.18 5.42
N TYR A 122 -7.56 14.18 6.15
CA TYR A 122 -7.89 15.56 5.92
C TYR A 122 -7.63 16.00 4.47
N GLY A 123 -8.65 16.58 3.83
CA GLY A 123 -8.59 17.05 2.43
C GLY A 123 -8.48 15.95 1.37
N GLN A 124 -8.80 14.70 1.71
CA GLN A 124 -8.65 13.58 0.80
C GLN A 124 -9.98 12.85 0.57
N SER A 125 -10.14 12.31 -0.64
CA SER A 125 -11.24 11.42 -1.02
C SER A 125 -10.70 10.05 -1.42
N SER A 126 -11.38 8.98 -1.03
CA SER A 126 -11.06 7.61 -1.49
C SER A 126 -11.05 7.51 -3.02
N ASN A 127 -11.93 8.27 -3.70
CA ASN A 127 -12.03 8.28 -5.16
C ASN A 127 -10.76 8.78 -5.87
N ASP A 128 -9.93 9.55 -5.18
CA ASP A 128 -8.61 10.01 -5.67
C ASP A 128 -7.47 9.17 -5.09
N VAL A 129 -7.48 8.94 -3.79
CA VAL A 129 -6.40 8.26 -3.07
C VAL A 129 -6.19 6.82 -3.55
N ILE A 130 -7.27 6.07 -3.80
CA ILE A 130 -7.18 4.66 -4.23
C ILE A 130 -6.56 4.53 -5.63
N PRO A 131 -7.03 5.22 -6.69
CA PRO A 131 -6.38 5.14 -8.00
C PRO A 131 -4.96 5.71 -7.98
N THR A 132 -4.68 6.73 -7.19
CA THR A 132 -3.32 7.25 -7.01
C THR A 132 -2.40 6.20 -6.39
N ALA A 133 -2.83 5.49 -5.36
CA ALA A 133 -2.07 4.39 -4.75
C ALA A 133 -1.83 3.25 -5.75
N LEU A 134 -2.82 2.93 -6.59
CA LEU A 134 -2.69 1.94 -7.66
C LEU A 134 -1.56 2.32 -8.63
N HIS A 135 -1.56 3.55 -9.12
CA HIS A 135 -0.52 4.03 -10.05
C HIS A 135 0.87 4.08 -9.40
N ILE A 136 0.97 4.52 -8.15
CA ILE A 136 2.25 4.56 -7.41
C ILE A 136 2.78 3.14 -7.21
N SER A 137 1.96 2.21 -6.72
CA SER A 137 2.39 0.82 -6.48
C SER A 137 2.82 0.13 -7.77
N ALA A 138 2.05 0.27 -8.85
CA ALA A 138 2.41 -0.25 -10.17
C ALA A 138 3.71 0.34 -10.70
N SER A 139 3.89 1.66 -10.59
CA SER A 139 5.12 2.34 -11.03
C SER A 139 6.35 1.89 -10.26
N ILE A 140 6.22 1.67 -8.94
CA ILE A 140 7.31 1.16 -8.11
C ILE A 140 7.66 -0.27 -8.53
N ALA A 141 6.68 -1.16 -8.66
CA ALA A 141 6.89 -2.55 -9.06
C ALA A 141 7.51 -2.66 -10.48
N LEU A 142 7.04 -1.83 -11.42
CA LEU A 142 7.66 -1.76 -12.76
C LEU A 142 9.14 -1.39 -12.70
N LYS A 143 9.48 -0.36 -11.91
CA LYS A 143 10.87 0.15 -11.84
C LYS A 143 11.80 -0.76 -11.04
N GLN A 144 11.32 -1.31 -9.93
CA GLN A 144 12.18 -2.05 -8.99
C GLN A 144 12.27 -3.55 -9.30
N ASP A 145 11.22 -4.12 -9.89
CA ASP A 145 11.14 -5.56 -10.11
C ASP A 145 11.15 -5.93 -11.60
N LEU A 146 10.16 -5.45 -12.38
CA LEU A 146 9.96 -5.91 -13.74
C LEU A 146 11.10 -5.46 -14.67
N LEU A 147 11.42 -4.18 -14.72
CA LEU A 147 12.46 -3.67 -15.62
C LEU A 147 13.85 -4.27 -15.36
N PRO A 148 14.31 -4.42 -14.10
CA PRO A 148 15.56 -5.13 -13.83
C PRO A 148 15.52 -6.60 -14.23
N ALA A 149 14.40 -7.30 -14.04
CA ALA A 149 14.23 -8.68 -14.45
C ALA A 149 14.30 -8.84 -15.98
N LEU A 150 13.60 -7.97 -16.72
CA LEU A 150 13.65 -7.95 -18.19
C LEU A 150 15.06 -7.64 -18.72
N ARG A 151 15.78 -6.70 -18.09
CA ARG A 151 17.16 -6.40 -18.48
C ARG A 151 18.09 -7.60 -18.27
N ARG A 152 17.95 -8.34 -17.17
CA ARG A 152 18.71 -9.57 -16.93
C ARG A 152 18.39 -10.63 -17.98
N LEU A 153 17.10 -10.87 -18.25
CA LEU A 153 16.68 -11.83 -19.27
C LEU A 153 17.22 -11.45 -20.66
N HIS A 154 17.09 -10.18 -21.04
CA HIS A 154 17.63 -9.68 -22.31
C HIS A 154 19.14 -9.93 -22.42
N ALA A 155 19.91 -9.59 -21.40
CA ALA A 155 21.35 -9.79 -21.40
C ALA A 155 21.74 -11.29 -21.57
N GLU A 156 21.02 -12.19 -20.91
CA GLU A 156 21.26 -13.62 -21.07
C GLU A 156 20.85 -14.15 -22.46
N LEU A 157 19.77 -13.64 -23.03
CA LEU A 157 19.36 -13.99 -24.40
C LEU A 157 20.39 -13.51 -25.43
N VAL A 158 20.93 -12.29 -25.30
CA VAL A 158 22.00 -11.79 -26.16
C VAL A 158 23.24 -12.71 -26.09
N LYS A 159 23.72 -13.03 -24.89
CA LYS A 159 24.86 -13.97 -24.74
C LYS A 159 24.58 -15.32 -25.38
N LYS A 160 23.37 -15.85 -25.29
CA LYS A 160 22.98 -17.11 -25.93
C LYS A 160 22.94 -16.95 -27.44
N ALA A 161 22.37 -15.86 -27.95
CA ALA A 161 22.34 -15.59 -29.38
C ALA A 161 23.77 -15.57 -29.97
N ASP A 162 24.68 -14.82 -29.38
CA ASP A 162 26.08 -14.74 -29.82
C ASP A 162 26.75 -16.11 -29.77
N LYS A 163 26.58 -16.86 -28.67
CA LYS A 163 27.17 -18.19 -28.52
C LYS A 163 26.72 -19.17 -29.57
N TYR A 164 25.43 -19.16 -29.91
CA TYR A 164 24.82 -20.15 -30.80
C TYR A 164 24.63 -19.63 -32.24
N PHE A 165 24.98 -18.40 -32.53
CA PHE A 165 24.90 -17.84 -33.87
C PHE A 165 25.56 -18.69 -34.95
N PRO A 166 26.79 -19.28 -34.77
CA PRO A 166 27.42 -20.10 -35.78
C PRO A 166 26.84 -21.52 -35.88
N VAL A 167 25.91 -21.90 -34.99
CA VAL A 167 25.32 -23.25 -34.99
C VAL A 167 24.19 -23.32 -35.98
N ILE A 168 24.41 -24.05 -37.07
CA ILE A 168 23.38 -24.31 -38.08
C ILE A 168 22.34 -25.27 -37.50
N LYS A 169 21.10 -24.91 -37.58
CA LYS A 169 19.97 -25.72 -37.10
C LYS A 169 18.80 -25.66 -38.08
N ILE A 170 17.90 -26.63 -37.98
CA ILE A 170 16.64 -26.62 -38.72
C ILE A 170 15.77 -25.48 -38.19
N GLY A 171 15.23 -24.66 -39.09
CA GLY A 171 14.33 -23.55 -38.75
C GLY A 171 12.86 -23.98 -38.59
N ARG A 172 12.49 -25.18 -39.07
CA ARG A 172 11.14 -25.78 -39.08
C ARG A 172 11.15 -27.22 -38.71
N THR A 173 10.02 -27.70 -38.23
CA THR A 173 9.75 -29.10 -37.91
C THR A 173 8.83 -29.78 -38.91
N HIS A 174 8.34 -29.07 -39.92
CA HIS A 174 7.50 -29.62 -40.99
C HIS A 174 8.31 -30.00 -42.23
N TYR A 175 7.66 -30.73 -43.17
CA TYR A 175 8.28 -31.20 -44.41
C TYR A 175 8.84 -30.09 -45.31
N GLN A 176 8.29 -28.90 -45.23
CA GLN A 176 8.65 -27.77 -46.06
C GLN A 176 9.14 -26.62 -45.20
N ASP A 177 10.14 -25.94 -45.70
CA ASP A 177 10.68 -24.71 -45.11
C ASP A 177 9.80 -23.50 -45.42
#